data_814491e7fc293eae1278ca36c4c96f3d
#
_entry.id   814491e7fc293eae1278ca36c4c96f3d
#
_cell.length_a   1.000
_cell.length_b   1.000
_cell.length_c   1.000
_cell.angle_alpha   90.00
_cell.angle_beta   90.00
_cell.angle_gamma   90.00
#
_symmetry.space_group_name_H-M   'P 1'
#
loop_
_entity.id
_entity.type
_entity.pdbx_description
1 polymer ?
#
loop_
_entity_poly.entity_id
_entity_poly.type
_entity_poly.pdbx_seq_one_letter_code
_entity_poly.pdbx_strand_id
1 'polypeptide(L)'
;MKSASVASLFLAALTMFAISPASAEIIGEDAAACAGGHGPAIQVNIVGLKDRTGEIWLELYPATESDFLRPDQDLVAEGKVFRRTRSRPPASGAVSICIRKPHAGRFTLMLRHNRVGKDKFSVFSDGAGVPSNKPLGRSKPKFDQAVIGVGPTVTVANIRVQYLRGLRGFAPLDS
;
A
#
# COMPACT_ATOMS: atom_id res chain seq x y z
N MET A 1 30.32 11.74 72.90
CA MET A 1 30.31 12.34 71.56
C MET A 1 30.00 11.19 70.60
N LYS A 2 28.76 11.10 70.13
CA LYS A 2 28.31 10.06 69.16
C LYS A 2 28.00 10.73 67.82
N SER A 3 28.80 10.43 66.80
CA SER A 3 28.62 10.90 65.45
C SER A 3 27.57 10.00 64.76
N ALA A 4 26.50 10.60 64.30
CA ALA A 4 25.48 9.94 63.45
C ALA A 4 25.84 10.14 61.99
N SER A 5 26.11 9.03 61.27
CA SER A 5 26.28 9.01 59.82
C SER A 5 24.92 8.95 59.13
N VAL A 6 24.60 9.93 58.33
CA VAL A 6 23.41 9.97 57.49
C VAL A 6 23.76 9.33 56.14
N ALA A 7 23.22 8.16 55.88
CA ALA A 7 23.34 7.48 54.59
C ALA A 7 22.24 8.00 53.65
N SER A 8 22.64 8.75 52.62
CA SER A 8 21.72 9.22 51.52
C SER A 8 21.49 8.11 50.54
N LEU A 9 20.28 7.56 50.47
CA LEU A 9 19.83 6.67 49.42
C LEU A 9 19.47 7.51 48.15
N PHE A 10 20.27 7.40 47.12
CA PHE A 10 19.90 7.90 45.78
C PHE A 10 19.00 6.85 45.08
N LEU A 11 17.71 7.17 44.97
CA LEU A 11 16.75 6.38 44.20
C LEU A 11 16.87 6.78 42.75
N ALA A 12 17.55 5.97 41.92
CA ALA A 12 17.65 6.18 40.47
C ALA A 12 16.31 5.74 39.85
N ALA A 13 15.50 6.72 39.42
CA ALA A 13 14.30 6.47 38.66
C ALA A 13 14.68 6.09 37.22
N LEU A 14 14.49 4.82 36.86
CA LEU A 14 14.66 4.28 35.51
C LEU A 14 13.43 4.67 34.69
N THR A 15 13.50 5.72 33.86
CA THR A 15 12.45 6.10 32.94
C THR A 15 12.47 5.12 31.78
N MET A 16 11.52 4.18 31.72
CA MET A 16 11.25 3.34 30.57
C MET A 16 10.63 4.20 29.47
N PHE A 17 11.37 4.52 28.42
CA PHE A 17 10.83 5.06 27.19
C PHE A 17 10.02 3.97 26.48
N ALA A 18 8.70 4.08 26.53
CA ALA A 18 7.82 3.24 25.72
C ALA A 18 8.00 3.64 24.25
N ILE A 19 8.64 2.78 23.46
CA ILE A 19 8.72 2.91 22.01
C ILE A 19 7.36 2.54 21.46
N SER A 20 6.51 3.53 21.15
CA SER A 20 5.26 3.29 20.43
C SER A 20 5.61 2.80 19.02
N PRO A 21 4.99 1.71 18.53
CA PRO A 21 5.18 1.30 17.14
C PRO A 21 4.72 2.44 16.24
N ALA A 22 5.60 2.90 15.34
CA ALA A 22 5.26 3.92 14.38
C ALA A 22 4.15 3.36 13.47
N SER A 23 2.96 3.95 13.54
CA SER A 23 1.87 3.62 12.63
C SER A 23 2.30 3.93 11.20
N ALA A 24 1.90 3.08 10.24
CA ALA A 24 2.14 3.35 8.83
C ALA A 24 1.47 4.67 8.43
N GLU A 25 2.19 5.53 7.73
CA GLU A 25 1.60 6.74 7.16
C GLU A 25 0.62 6.37 6.05
N ILE A 26 -0.63 6.83 6.19
CA ILE A 26 -1.68 6.60 5.19
C ILE A 26 -1.65 7.76 4.20
N ILE A 27 -1.29 7.47 2.96
CA ILE A 27 -1.16 8.45 1.88
C ILE A 27 -2.32 8.37 0.88
N GLY A 28 -2.41 9.37 -0.02
CA GLY A 28 -3.40 9.46 -1.08
C GLY A 28 -4.54 10.42 -0.75
N GLU A 29 -5.28 10.79 -1.78
CA GLU A 29 -6.41 11.74 -1.67
C GLU A 29 -7.52 11.24 -0.74
N ASP A 30 -7.68 9.92 -0.63
CA ASP A 30 -8.67 9.26 0.20
C ASP A 30 -8.15 8.87 1.61
N ALA A 31 -6.97 9.32 2.04
CA ALA A 31 -6.32 8.92 3.30
C ALA A 31 -7.25 9.04 4.52
N ALA A 32 -8.03 10.13 4.61
CA ALA A 32 -8.97 10.35 5.70
C ALA A 32 -10.06 9.27 5.81
N ALA A 33 -10.44 8.62 4.71
CA ALA A 33 -11.44 7.55 4.72
C ALA A 33 -10.92 6.28 5.41
N CYS A 34 -9.61 6.03 5.35
CA CYS A 34 -8.98 4.91 6.03
C CYS A 34 -8.60 5.23 7.47
N ALA A 35 -8.13 6.44 7.76
CA ALA A 35 -7.66 6.85 9.09
C ALA A 35 -8.75 6.72 10.18
N GLY A 36 -10.01 7.00 9.84
CA GLY A 36 -11.14 6.86 10.76
C GLY A 36 -11.70 5.44 10.88
N GLY A 37 -11.30 4.50 10.04
CA GLY A 37 -11.82 3.12 10.02
C GLY A 37 -13.28 2.96 9.62
N HIS A 38 -14.00 4.04 9.35
CA HIS A 38 -15.46 4.07 9.17
C HIS A 38 -15.93 4.18 7.71
N GLY A 39 -15.04 4.53 6.80
CA GLY A 39 -15.43 4.76 5.41
C GLY A 39 -15.51 3.46 4.59
N PRO A 40 -16.30 3.43 3.51
CA PRO A 40 -16.19 2.38 2.51
C PRO A 40 -14.89 2.57 1.71
N ALA A 41 -13.77 2.06 2.22
CA ALA A 41 -12.45 2.25 1.64
C ALA A 41 -11.62 0.96 1.69
N ILE A 42 -10.52 0.95 0.94
CA ILE A 42 -9.50 -0.09 0.98
C ILE A 42 -8.18 0.58 1.37
N GLN A 43 -7.60 0.13 2.47
CA GLN A 43 -6.25 0.49 2.86
C GLN A 43 -5.30 -0.59 2.38
N VAL A 44 -4.31 -0.20 1.59
CA VAL A 44 -3.26 -1.10 1.14
C VAL A 44 -1.95 -0.77 1.85
N ASN A 45 -1.47 -1.70 2.68
CA ASN A 45 -0.13 -1.63 3.25
C ASN A 45 0.87 -2.07 2.19
N ILE A 46 1.85 -1.23 1.91
CA ILE A 46 2.79 -1.40 0.81
C ILE A 46 4.09 -2.01 1.35
N VAL A 47 4.50 -3.13 0.78
CA VAL A 47 5.71 -3.85 1.17
C VAL A 47 6.67 -3.95 -0.01
N GLY A 48 7.97 -3.87 0.24
CA GLY A 48 9.00 -4.12 -0.77
C GLY A 48 9.18 -3.00 -1.79
N LEU A 49 8.99 -1.74 -1.39
CA LEU A 49 9.38 -0.60 -2.23
C LEU A 49 10.89 -0.61 -2.48
N LYS A 50 11.29 -0.49 -3.74
CA LYS A 50 12.69 -0.42 -4.14
C LYS A 50 13.39 0.84 -3.63
N ASP A 51 12.68 1.94 -3.69
CA ASP A 51 13.08 3.26 -3.22
C ASP A 51 11.84 4.14 -2.99
N ARG A 52 12.04 5.43 -2.74
CA ARG A 52 10.96 6.41 -2.47
C ARG A 52 10.78 7.41 -3.60
N THR A 53 11.29 7.12 -4.80
CA THR A 53 11.17 8.01 -5.97
C THR A 53 9.82 7.86 -6.65
N GLY A 54 9.35 8.93 -7.30
CA GLY A 54 8.11 8.91 -8.07
C GLY A 54 6.85 8.87 -7.19
N GLU A 55 5.86 8.14 -7.64
CA GLU A 55 4.53 8.06 -7.02
C GLU A 55 4.07 6.62 -6.86
N ILE A 56 3.27 6.39 -5.84
CA ILE A 56 2.47 5.17 -5.68
C ILE A 56 1.09 5.45 -6.26
N TRP A 57 0.63 4.57 -7.14
CA TRP A 57 -0.70 4.59 -7.72
C TRP A 57 -1.45 3.35 -7.28
N LEU A 58 -2.65 3.51 -6.77
CA LEU A 58 -3.56 2.41 -6.48
C LEU A 58 -4.80 2.57 -7.35
N GLU A 59 -5.09 1.53 -8.13
CA GLU A 59 -6.17 1.51 -9.10
C GLU A 59 -7.18 0.43 -8.74
N LEU A 60 -8.46 0.80 -8.76
CA LEU A 60 -9.61 -0.07 -8.51
C LEU A 60 -10.40 -0.24 -9.79
N TYR A 61 -10.63 -1.49 -10.19
CA TYR A 61 -11.40 -1.87 -11.37
C TYR A 61 -12.60 -2.75 -10.99
N PRO A 62 -13.59 -2.92 -11.90
CA PRO A 62 -14.63 -3.92 -11.75
C PRO A 62 -14.04 -5.32 -11.58
N ALA A 63 -14.77 -6.22 -10.88
CA ALA A 63 -14.35 -7.60 -10.70
C ALA A 63 -14.74 -8.49 -11.90
N THR A 64 -14.38 -8.07 -13.10
CA THR A 64 -14.54 -8.84 -14.34
C THR A 64 -13.22 -8.94 -15.08
N GLU A 65 -12.93 -10.09 -15.67
CA GLU A 65 -11.67 -10.33 -16.38
C GLU A 65 -11.50 -9.39 -17.58
N SER A 66 -12.61 -9.13 -18.29
CA SER A 66 -12.63 -8.23 -19.44
C SER A 66 -12.36 -6.76 -19.12
N ASP A 67 -12.59 -6.33 -17.88
CA ASP A 67 -12.42 -4.94 -17.46
C ASP A 67 -11.11 -4.68 -16.72
N PHE A 68 -10.48 -5.73 -16.20
CA PHE A 68 -9.22 -5.59 -15.50
C PHE A 68 -8.10 -5.09 -16.42
N LEU A 69 -7.44 -4.01 -16.04
CA LEU A 69 -6.37 -3.31 -16.78
C LEU A 69 -6.82 -2.70 -18.14
N ARG A 70 -8.11 -2.50 -18.34
CA ARG A 70 -8.59 -1.67 -19.46
C ARG A 70 -8.24 -0.20 -19.22
N PRO A 71 -8.14 0.61 -20.28
CA PRO A 71 -7.99 2.05 -20.17
C PRO A 71 -9.10 2.65 -19.29
N ASP A 72 -8.73 3.54 -18.40
CA ASP A 72 -9.64 4.19 -17.46
C ASP A 72 -10.74 4.99 -18.17
N GLN A 73 -10.39 5.68 -19.24
CA GLN A 73 -11.33 6.45 -20.06
C GLN A 73 -12.46 5.59 -20.65
N ASP A 74 -12.14 4.35 -21.06
CA ASP A 74 -13.13 3.43 -21.64
C ASP A 74 -14.10 2.95 -20.56
N LEU A 75 -13.59 2.58 -19.38
CA LEU A 75 -14.41 2.15 -18.25
C LEU A 75 -15.35 3.26 -17.78
N VAL A 76 -14.85 4.49 -17.66
CA VAL A 76 -15.63 5.65 -17.24
C VAL A 76 -16.70 5.99 -18.29
N ALA A 77 -16.37 5.95 -19.58
CA ALA A 77 -17.33 6.20 -20.66
C ALA A 77 -18.47 5.16 -20.68
N GLU A 78 -18.18 3.92 -20.27
CA GLU A 78 -19.19 2.85 -20.13
C GLU A 78 -19.96 2.91 -18.79
N GLY A 79 -19.72 3.91 -17.94
CA GLY A 79 -20.34 4.02 -16.62
C GLY A 79 -19.86 2.96 -15.61
N LYS A 80 -18.76 2.29 -15.89
CA LYS A 80 -18.16 1.27 -15.00
C LYS A 80 -17.34 1.91 -13.90
N VAL A 81 -17.18 1.18 -12.81
CA VAL A 81 -16.36 1.62 -11.68
C VAL A 81 -14.89 1.62 -12.08
N PHE A 82 -14.29 2.79 -12.06
CA PHE A 82 -12.84 2.95 -12.05
C PHE A 82 -12.46 4.05 -11.06
N ARG A 83 -11.47 3.80 -10.25
CA ARG A 83 -10.88 4.81 -9.37
C ARG A 83 -9.37 4.67 -9.35
N ARG A 84 -8.70 5.78 -9.23
CA ARG A 84 -7.25 5.86 -9.03
C ARG A 84 -6.97 6.87 -7.92
N THR A 85 -6.13 6.48 -6.98
CA THR A 85 -5.50 7.40 -6.03
C THR A 85 -3.99 7.34 -6.24
N ARG A 86 -3.31 8.44 -6.04
CA ARG A 86 -1.86 8.54 -6.21
C ARG A 86 -1.26 9.47 -5.17
N SER A 87 -0.04 9.16 -4.75
CA SER A 87 0.71 9.99 -3.83
C SER A 87 2.19 9.65 -3.86
N ARG A 88 3.03 10.59 -3.49
CA ARG A 88 4.44 10.32 -3.25
C ARG A 88 4.61 9.55 -1.96
N PRO A 89 5.47 8.50 -1.93
CA PRO A 89 5.78 7.83 -0.68
C PRO A 89 6.55 8.78 0.25
N PRO A 90 6.34 8.73 1.59
CA PRO A 90 7.15 9.46 2.55
C PRO A 90 8.61 9.01 2.48
N ALA A 91 9.54 9.83 2.93
CA ALA A 91 10.98 9.57 2.84
C ALA A 91 11.41 8.27 3.57
N SER A 92 10.70 7.88 4.61
CA SER A 92 11.00 6.70 5.43
C SER A 92 9.74 6.13 6.08
N GLY A 93 9.88 5.01 6.78
CA GLY A 93 8.80 4.37 7.53
C GLY A 93 7.90 3.46 6.69
N ALA A 94 6.92 2.85 7.36
CA ALA A 94 5.89 2.05 6.72
C ALA A 94 4.89 2.94 5.98
N VAL A 95 4.39 2.46 4.84
CA VAL A 95 3.49 3.22 3.97
C VAL A 95 2.22 2.44 3.71
N SER A 96 1.09 3.11 3.83
CA SER A 96 -0.20 2.61 3.37
C SER A 96 -0.83 3.62 2.43
N ILE A 97 -1.55 3.16 1.40
CA ILE A 97 -2.33 4.02 0.52
C ILE A 97 -3.82 3.67 0.64
N CYS A 98 -4.66 4.69 0.63
CA CYS A 98 -6.10 4.54 0.78
C CYS A 98 -6.84 4.86 -0.52
N ILE A 99 -7.83 4.04 -0.87
CA ILE A 99 -8.75 4.29 -1.98
C ILE A 99 -10.19 4.05 -1.54
N ARG A 100 -11.09 5.00 -1.79
CA ARG A 100 -12.52 4.83 -1.58
C ARG A 100 -13.09 3.81 -2.56
N LYS A 101 -14.07 3.06 -2.13
CA LYS A 101 -14.84 2.13 -2.95
C LYS A 101 -16.33 2.51 -2.95
N PRO A 102 -17.08 2.22 -4.02
CA PRO A 102 -18.49 2.62 -4.09
C PRO A 102 -19.40 1.81 -3.16
N HIS A 103 -19.11 0.54 -2.93
CA HIS A 103 -19.92 -0.40 -2.13
C HIS A 103 -19.09 -1.59 -1.64
N ALA A 104 -19.67 -2.41 -0.78
CA ALA A 104 -19.14 -3.75 -0.47
C ALA A 104 -19.28 -4.66 -1.69
N GLY A 105 -18.37 -5.64 -1.84
CA GLY A 105 -18.40 -6.56 -2.96
C GLY A 105 -17.02 -7.00 -3.41
N ARG A 106 -16.89 -7.35 -4.69
CA ARG A 106 -15.63 -7.77 -5.28
C ARG A 106 -15.13 -6.72 -6.26
N PHE A 107 -13.84 -6.47 -6.24
CA PHE A 107 -13.12 -5.58 -7.15
C PHE A 107 -11.80 -6.22 -7.54
N THR A 108 -11.09 -5.59 -8.47
CA THR A 108 -9.68 -5.89 -8.71
C THR A 108 -8.83 -4.67 -8.39
N LEU A 109 -7.65 -4.92 -7.80
CA LEU A 109 -6.70 -3.88 -7.44
C LEU A 109 -5.39 -4.07 -8.20
N MET A 110 -4.83 -2.95 -8.64
CA MET A 110 -3.48 -2.84 -9.17
C MET A 110 -2.72 -1.77 -8.42
N LEU A 111 -1.60 -2.15 -7.81
CA LEU A 111 -0.65 -1.22 -7.22
C LEU A 111 0.49 -0.99 -8.21
N ARG A 112 0.82 0.28 -8.48
CA ARG A 112 1.96 0.67 -9.30
C ARG A 112 2.89 1.56 -8.49
N HIS A 113 4.18 1.27 -8.54
CA HIS A 113 5.22 2.22 -8.15
C HIS A 113 5.74 2.90 -9.43
N ASN A 114 5.13 4.03 -9.76
CA ASN A 114 5.46 4.85 -10.94
C ASN A 114 6.71 5.69 -10.65
N ARG A 115 7.88 5.11 -10.88
CA ARG A 115 9.16 5.71 -10.52
C ARG A 115 9.64 6.80 -11.48
N VAL A 116 9.18 6.78 -12.72
CA VAL A 116 9.62 7.71 -13.76
C VAL A 116 8.61 8.82 -14.07
N GLY A 117 7.46 8.84 -13.39
CA GLY A 117 6.45 9.88 -13.53
C GLY A 117 5.73 9.91 -14.88
N LYS A 118 5.68 8.77 -15.59
CA LYS A 118 4.97 8.65 -16.89
C LYS A 118 3.63 7.94 -16.70
N ASP A 119 2.63 8.33 -17.49
CA ASP A 119 1.32 7.66 -17.45
C ASP A 119 1.40 6.20 -17.90
N LYS A 120 2.23 5.92 -18.90
CA LYS A 120 2.50 4.55 -19.35
C LYS A 120 3.44 3.83 -18.39
N PHE A 121 3.08 2.59 -18.05
CA PHE A 121 3.90 1.71 -17.22
C PHE A 121 5.24 1.40 -17.92
N SER A 122 6.32 1.66 -17.21
CA SER A 122 7.68 1.34 -17.67
C SER A 122 8.16 0.02 -17.06
N VAL A 123 8.21 -1.02 -17.88
CA VAL A 123 8.59 -2.38 -17.44
C VAL A 123 9.98 -2.41 -16.77
N PHE A 124 10.91 -1.56 -17.21
CA PHE A 124 12.29 -1.55 -16.68
C PHE A 124 12.47 -0.73 -15.40
N SER A 125 11.55 0.20 -15.14
CA SER A 125 11.71 1.17 -14.05
C SER A 125 10.68 1.02 -12.96
N ASP A 126 9.42 0.75 -13.33
CA ASP A 126 8.30 0.77 -12.41
C ASP A 126 8.12 -0.56 -11.69
N GLY A 127 7.43 -0.51 -10.56
CA GLY A 127 7.03 -1.68 -9.82
C GLY A 127 5.52 -1.94 -9.95
N ALA A 128 5.12 -3.19 -9.75
CA ALA A 128 3.74 -3.64 -9.82
C ALA A 128 3.42 -4.59 -8.66
N GLY A 129 2.18 -4.56 -8.20
CA GLY A 129 1.71 -5.47 -7.15
C GLY A 129 0.20 -5.68 -7.22
N VAL A 130 -0.23 -6.85 -6.77
CA VAL A 130 -1.65 -7.25 -6.71
C VAL A 130 -1.94 -7.98 -5.39
N PRO A 131 -3.20 -8.04 -4.94
CA PRO A 131 -3.57 -8.61 -3.64
C PRO A 131 -3.07 -10.02 -3.34
N SER A 132 -2.94 -10.90 -4.35
CA SER A 132 -2.48 -12.28 -4.14
C SER A 132 -1.02 -12.38 -3.70
N ASN A 133 -0.20 -11.36 -3.97
CA ASN A 133 1.26 -11.36 -3.76
C ASN A 133 2.04 -12.49 -4.49
N LYS A 134 1.37 -13.22 -5.38
CA LYS A 134 2.04 -14.22 -6.23
C LYS A 134 2.99 -13.55 -7.22
N PRO A 135 4.10 -14.20 -7.61
CA PRO A 135 4.97 -13.68 -8.65
C PRO A 135 4.21 -13.36 -9.93
N LEU A 136 4.41 -12.15 -10.45
CA LEU A 136 3.76 -11.70 -11.69
C LEU A 136 4.45 -12.27 -12.94
N GLY A 137 5.75 -12.58 -12.82
CA GLY A 137 6.50 -13.16 -13.92
C GLY A 137 6.69 -12.20 -15.09
N ARG A 138 6.51 -12.69 -16.32
CA ARG A 138 6.75 -11.94 -17.57
C ARG A 138 5.50 -11.40 -18.25
N SER A 139 4.34 -11.69 -17.71
CA SER A 139 3.05 -11.27 -18.27
C SER A 139 2.41 -10.16 -17.44
N LYS A 140 1.34 -9.55 -17.97
CA LYS A 140 0.48 -8.69 -17.17
C LYS A 140 -0.10 -9.51 -16.00
N PRO A 141 -0.39 -8.87 -14.85
CA PRO A 141 -1.10 -9.52 -13.75
C PRO A 141 -2.38 -10.18 -14.24
N LYS A 142 -2.65 -11.39 -13.77
CA LYS A 142 -3.89 -12.09 -14.10
C LYS A 142 -5.03 -11.59 -13.22
N PHE A 143 -6.24 -11.70 -13.74
CA PHE A 143 -7.46 -11.28 -13.05
C PHE A 143 -7.60 -11.92 -11.67
N ASP A 144 -7.43 -13.25 -11.58
CA ASP A 144 -7.53 -14.02 -10.34
C ASP A 144 -6.52 -13.60 -9.26
N GLN A 145 -5.36 -13.08 -9.67
CA GLN A 145 -4.34 -12.55 -8.78
C GLN A 145 -4.73 -11.19 -8.18
N ALA A 146 -5.55 -10.42 -8.87
CA ALA A 146 -5.91 -9.05 -8.54
C ALA A 146 -7.21 -8.91 -7.75
N VAL A 147 -8.04 -9.96 -7.70
CA VAL A 147 -9.36 -9.91 -7.05
C VAL A 147 -9.23 -9.73 -5.54
N ILE A 148 -10.04 -8.82 -5.00
CA ILE A 148 -10.22 -8.60 -3.56
C ILE A 148 -11.71 -8.56 -3.21
N GLY A 149 -12.08 -9.24 -2.12
CA GLY A 149 -13.40 -9.07 -1.49
C GLY A 149 -13.35 -7.96 -0.45
N VAL A 150 -14.32 -7.07 -0.46
CA VAL A 150 -14.36 -5.90 0.43
C VAL A 150 -15.68 -5.79 1.17
N GLY A 151 -15.60 -5.55 2.48
CA GLY A 151 -16.74 -5.36 3.37
C GLY A 151 -17.34 -3.94 3.30
N PRO A 152 -18.29 -3.60 4.16
CA PRO A 152 -18.93 -2.28 4.19
C PRO A 152 -18.02 -1.17 4.76
N THR A 153 -17.05 -1.52 5.60
CA THR A 153 -16.12 -0.60 6.24
C THR A 153 -14.75 -0.60 5.54
N VAL A 154 -13.71 -0.14 6.20
CA VAL A 154 -12.34 -0.22 5.68
C VAL A 154 -11.89 -1.68 5.60
N THR A 155 -11.45 -2.09 4.43
CA THR A 155 -10.79 -3.38 4.19
C THR A 155 -9.29 -3.16 4.11
N VAL A 156 -8.51 -3.89 4.90
CA VAL A 156 -7.04 -3.78 4.88
C VAL A 156 -6.45 -4.92 4.06
N ALA A 157 -5.54 -4.59 3.15
CA ALA A 157 -4.79 -5.55 2.34
C ALA A 157 -3.28 -5.25 2.42
N ASN A 158 -2.45 -6.28 2.30
CA ASN A 158 -1.01 -6.11 2.15
C ASN A 158 -0.63 -6.44 0.72
N ILE A 159 0.02 -5.50 0.02
CA ILE A 159 0.49 -5.72 -1.35
C ILE A 159 2.00 -5.52 -1.40
N ARG A 160 2.69 -6.54 -1.87
CA ARG A 160 4.12 -6.51 -2.12
C ARG A 160 4.40 -6.02 -3.54
N VAL A 161 5.21 -4.97 -3.63
CA VAL A 161 5.66 -4.46 -4.93
C VAL A 161 6.73 -5.38 -5.50
N GLN A 162 6.60 -5.69 -6.77
CA GLN A 162 7.50 -6.52 -7.54
C GLN A 162 8.12 -5.68 -8.67
N TYR A 163 9.35 -5.99 -9.03
CA TYR A 163 10.11 -5.30 -10.06
C TYR A 163 10.71 -6.31 -11.03
N LEU A 164 11.07 -5.87 -12.22
CA LEU A 164 11.71 -6.73 -13.21
C LEU A 164 13.05 -7.26 -12.68
N ARG A 165 13.19 -8.59 -12.62
CA ARG A 165 14.35 -9.35 -12.11
C ARG A 165 14.93 -10.24 -13.20
N GLY A 166 15.35 -9.62 -14.30
CA GLY A 166 15.96 -10.33 -15.43
C GLY A 166 15.03 -11.43 -16.00
N LEU A 167 15.53 -12.64 -16.10
CA LEU A 167 14.80 -13.78 -16.68
C LEU A 167 13.59 -14.24 -15.86
N ARG A 168 13.54 -13.92 -14.56
CA ARG A 168 12.39 -14.27 -13.68
C ARG A 168 11.16 -13.42 -13.96
N GLY A 169 11.30 -12.29 -14.69
CA GLY A 169 10.23 -11.33 -14.84
C GLY A 169 10.03 -10.51 -13.57
N PHE A 170 8.79 -10.10 -13.30
CA PHE A 170 8.45 -9.35 -12.08
C PHE A 170 8.39 -10.30 -10.88
N ALA A 171 9.22 -10.00 -9.89
CA ALA A 171 9.33 -10.72 -8.64
C ALA A 171 9.68 -9.77 -7.48
N PRO A 172 9.45 -10.16 -6.21
CA PRO A 172 9.89 -9.42 -5.04
C PRO A 172 11.41 -9.18 -5.05
N LEU A 173 11.85 -8.12 -4.36
CA LEU A 173 13.28 -7.77 -4.28
C LEU A 173 14.07 -8.74 -3.39
N ASP A 174 13.41 -9.34 -2.41
CA ASP A 174 13.94 -10.22 -1.38
C ASP A 174 13.74 -11.73 -1.67
N SER A 175 13.52 -12.10 -2.94
CA SER A 175 13.29 -13.48 -3.40
C SER A 175 14.47 -14.04 -4.21
#